data_6de48c39ee8a70506747eecb3976f983
#
_entry.id   6de48c39ee8a70506747eecb3976f983
#
_cell.length_a   1.000
_cell.length_b   1.000
_cell.length_c   1.000
_cell.angle_alpha   90.00
_cell.angle_beta   90.00
_cell.angle_gamma   90.00
#
_symmetry.space_group_name_H-M   'P 1'
#
loop_
_entity.id
_entity.type
_entity.pdbx_description
1 polymer ?
#
loop_
_entity_poly.entity_id
_entity_poly.type
_entity_poly.pdbx_seq_one_letter_code
_entity_poly.pdbx_strand_id
1 'polypeptide(L)'
;MLFYGIVVNLLRTHKKYNGGKKGRRVEESRIFELFGLAFSWNTVLATVATVLLIWGLCVWCTRKLSVDQPGKPQLFLETIIDFVRGIVGGAITDPNAQMYQLLGLTLLLFVFVANMLGLPFMLNYGEHSYWRSPTADPIVCLSMAALMILLSHYIGVEKQGFKGYLINGYTKPMKAMIPLKIIEEFTNTITLALRLYGNIFAGEVLLGLIANLATSAGLVTWPVGILIQIIWQGFSLFVGSIQAYIFVTLTMVYMSHKVETEHE
;
A
#
# COMPACT_ATOMS: atom_id res chain seq x y z
N MET A 1 -15.72 2.93 21.07
CA MET A 1 -14.83 2.68 22.23
C MET A 1 -13.80 1.59 21.99
N LEU A 2 -14.14 0.44 21.41
CA LEU A 2 -13.19 -0.66 21.10
C LEU A 2 -12.05 -0.24 20.14
N PHE A 3 -12.32 0.59 19.18
CA PHE A 3 -11.34 0.98 18.15
C PHE A 3 -10.32 2.02 18.64
N TYR A 4 -10.77 2.98 19.44
CA TYR A 4 -9.87 3.88 20.14
C TYR A 4 -8.92 3.08 21.04
N GLY A 5 -9.43 1.98 21.67
CA GLY A 5 -8.62 1.05 22.44
C GLY A 5 -7.59 0.28 21.60
N ILE A 6 -7.93 -0.13 20.37
CA ILE A 6 -7.00 -0.86 19.49
C ILE A 6 -5.95 0.08 18.91
N VAL A 7 -6.33 1.26 18.42
CA VAL A 7 -5.39 2.28 17.93
C VAL A 7 -4.51 2.82 19.05
N VAL A 8 -5.08 3.13 20.22
CA VAL A 8 -4.31 3.56 21.40
C VAL A 8 -3.43 2.44 21.95
N ASN A 9 -3.86 1.17 21.90
CA ASN A 9 -3.01 0.04 22.26
C ASN A 9 -1.90 -0.21 21.25
N LEU A 10 -2.16 -0.08 19.94
CA LEU A 10 -1.13 -0.14 18.90
C LEU A 10 -0.11 1.00 19.07
N LEU A 11 -0.57 2.22 19.30
CA LEU A 11 0.29 3.38 19.57
C LEU A 11 1.00 3.27 20.93
N ARG A 12 0.35 2.70 21.95
CA ARG A 12 0.91 2.48 23.27
C ARG A 12 1.88 1.31 23.30
N THR A 13 1.65 0.29 22.52
CA THR A 13 2.58 -0.85 22.33
C THR A 13 3.83 -0.34 21.61
N HIS A 14 3.69 0.54 20.63
CA HIS A 14 4.82 1.22 19.98
C HIS A 14 5.61 2.10 20.98
N LYS A 15 4.94 2.79 21.89
CA LYS A 15 5.58 3.62 22.94
C LYS A 15 6.18 2.79 24.09
N LYS A 16 5.57 1.65 24.44
CA LYS A 16 6.05 0.74 25.52
C LYS A 16 7.20 -0.17 25.04
N TYR A 17 7.29 -0.40 23.72
CA TYR A 17 8.41 -1.11 23.12
C TYR A 17 9.72 -0.31 23.18
N ASN A 18 9.62 1.01 23.26
CA ASN A 18 10.77 1.93 23.41
C ASN A 18 11.24 2.14 24.86
N GLY A 19 10.59 1.57 25.88
CA GLY A 19 10.81 1.89 27.29
C GLY A 19 11.31 0.78 28.22
N GLY A 20 11.56 -0.44 27.77
CA GLY A 20 11.81 -1.60 28.62
C GLY A 20 13.05 -2.42 28.28
N LYS A 21 14.16 -2.14 28.92
CA LYS A 21 15.33 -2.96 29.30
C LYS A 21 15.78 -4.14 28.42
N LYS A 22 17.06 -4.05 27.97
CA LYS A 22 18.04 -5.14 27.74
C LYS A 22 17.46 -6.49 27.28
N GLY A 23 17.36 -6.65 25.96
CA GLY A 23 17.08 -7.95 25.39
C GLY A 23 16.31 -7.89 24.08
N ARG A 24 16.70 -7.08 23.19
CA ARG A 24 16.47 -6.84 21.74
C ARG A 24 16.37 -5.33 21.55
N ARG A 25 17.49 -4.74 21.20
CA ARG A 25 17.45 -3.36 20.66
C ARG A 25 16.77 -3.45 19.31
N VAL A 26 15.46 -3.22 19.32
CA VAL A 26 14.73 -2.84 18.12
C VAL A 26 15.26 -1.46 17.79
N GLU A 27 15.98 -1.39 16.70
CA GLU A 27 16.42 -0.23 15.93
C GLU A 27 16.00 1.13 16.47
N GLU A 28 16.97 1.90 16.92
CA GLU A 28 16.84 3.36 16.99
C GLU A 28 16.83 3.92 15.54
N SER A 29 15.72 3.73 14.82
CA SER A 29 15.40 4.60 13.70
C SER A 29 15.31 6.01 14.26
N ARG A 30 16.10 6.95 13.72
CA ARG A 30 16.02 8.36 14.11
C ARG A 30 14.58 8.81 13.88
N ILE A 31 13.83 8.94 14.98
CA ILE A 31 12.43 9.36 14.97
C ILE A 31 12.44 10.88 15.11
N PHE A 32 11.76 11.58 14.23
CA PHE A 32 11.46 12.99 14.43
C PHE A 32 9.95 13.15 14.64
N GLU A 33 9.58 14.02 15.56
CA GLU A 33 8.17 14.33 15.81
C GLU A 33 7.78 15.59 15.03
N LEU A 34 6.80 15.44 14.15
CA LEU A 34 6.19 16.55 13.43
C LEU A 34 4.69 16.55 13.69
N PHE A 35 4.14 17.64 14.22
CA PHE A 35 2.72 17.76 14.61
C PHE A 35 2.19 16.65 15.55
N GLY A 36 3.05 16.12 16.44
CA GLY A 36 2.67 15.04 17.36
C GLY A 36 2.63 13.64 16.74
N LEU A 37 3.05 13.49 15.49
CA LEU A 37 3.23 12.22 14.80
C LEU A 37 4.72 11.87 14.73
N ALA A 38 5.07 10.65 15.13
CA ALA A 38 6.43 10.15 15.08
C ALA A 38 6.73 9.56 13.71
N PHE A 39 7.63 10.19 12.96
CA PHE A 39 8.09 9.72 11.65
C PHE A 39 9.48 9.12 11.75
N SER A 40 9.71 7.97 11.09
CA SER A 40 11.05 7.42 10.96
C SER A 40 11.74 7.97 9.71
N TRP A 41 13.00 8.40 9.83
CA TRP A 41 13.79 8.87 8.69
C TRP A 41 13.91 7.83 7.58
N ASN A 42 14.02 6.56 7.94
CA ASN A 42 14.14 5.47 6.97
C ASN A 42 12.88 5.35 6.10
N THR A 43 11.68 5.47 6.71
CA THR A 43 10.40 5.43 5.98
C THR A 43 10.26 6.63 5.03
N VAL A 44 10.63 7.84 5.49
CA VAL A 44 10.57 9.05 4.66
C VAL A 44 11.54 8.95 3.48
N LEU A 45 12.80 8.56 3.72
CA LEU A 45 13.78 8.38 2.66
C LEU A 45 13.36 7.32 1.64
N ALA A 46 12.82 6.18 2.11
CA ALA A 46 12.33 5.13 1.24
C ALA A 46 11.13 5.59 0.39
N THR A 47 10.21 6.36 0.98
CA THR A 47 9.06 6.95 0.25
C THR A 47 9.54 7.92 -0.82
N VAL A 48 10.45 8.84 -0.48
CA VAL A 48 11.03 9.79 -1.44
C VAL A 48 11.78 9.07 -2.56
N ALA A 49 12.59 8.06 -2.21
CA ALA A 49 13.31 7.25 -3.21
C ALA A 49 12.35 6.53 -4.15
N THR A 50 11.25 5.97 -3.63
CA THR A 50 10.20 5.32 -4.44
C THR A 50 9.57 6.32 -5.42
N VAL A 51 9.20 7.51 -4.96
CA VAL A 51 8.62 8.56 -5.81
C VAL A 51 9.60 9.01 -6.89
N LEU A 52 10.87 9.26 -6.53
CA LEU A 52 11.91 9.65 -7.49
C LEU A 52 12.16 8.56 -8.54
N LEU A 53 12.13 7.30 -8.14
CA LEU A 53 12.31 6.18 -9.05
C LEU A 53 11.15 6.08 -10.05
N ILE A 54 9.91 6.22 -9.58
CA ILE A 54 8.72 6.24 -10.45
C ILE A 54 8.79 7.43 -11.41
N TRP A 55 9.09 8.61 -10.90
CA TRP A 55 9.25 9.80 -11.73
C TRP A 55 10.32 9.62 -12.80
N GLY A 56 11.50 9.10 -12.41
CA GLY A 56 12.58 8.80 -13.33
C GLY A 56 12.20 7.77 -14.39
N LEU A 57 11.46 6.71 -14.01
CA LEU A 57 10.95 5.69 -14.91
C LEU A 57 9.97 6.31 -15.93
N CYS A 58 9.02 7.12 -15.47
CA CYS A 58 8.07 7.81 -16.34
C CYS A 58 8.78 8.75 -17.32
N VAL A 59 9.73 9.57 -16.85
CA VAL A 59 10.52 10.45 -17.71
C VAL A 59 11.34 9.66 -18.72
N TRP A 60 11.95 8.54 -18.31
CA TRP A 60 12.72 7.70 -19.22
C TRP A 60 11.83 7.08 -20.31
N CYS A 61 10.64 6.61 -19.96
CA CYS A 61 9.69 6.01 -20.91
C CYS A 61 9.12 7.05 -21.88
N THR A 62 8.96 8.32 -21.44
CA THR A 62 8.35 9.39 -22.25
C THR A 62 9.36 10.25 -23.03
N ARG A 63 10.66 10.01 -22.88
CA ARG A 63 11.73 10.85 -23.52
C ARG A 63 11.70 10.87 -25.04
N LYS A 64 11.24 9.80 -25.69
CA LYS A 64 11.20 9.63 -27.14
C LYS A 64 9.86 9.07 -27.56
N LEU A 65 8.82 9.90 -27.43
CA LEU A 65 7.48 9.52 -27.89
C LEU A 65 7.42 9.56 -29.41
N SER A 66 6.99 8.45 -30.03
CA SER A 66 6.74 8.33 -31.44
C SER A 66 5.41 7.61 -31.66
N VAL A 67 4.59 8.12 -32.59
CA VAL A 67 3.30 7.52 -32.91
C VAL A 67 3.49 6.38 -33.92
N ASP A 68 4.38 6.56 -34.90
CA ASP A 68 4.55 5.60 -36.00
C ASP A 68 5.43 4.40 -35.63
N GLN A 69 6.44 4.60 -34.77
CA GLN A 69 7.35 3.55 -34.32
C GLN A 69 7.63 3.70 -32.81
N PRO A 70 6.73 3.22 -31.94
CA PRO A 70 6.92 3.33 -30.49
C PRO A 70 8.15 2.54 -30.04
N GLY A 71 9.00 3.18 -29.26
CA GLY A 71 10.17 2.55 -28.66
C GLY A 71 9.77 1.54 -27.57
N LYS A 72 10.62 0.56 -27.27
CA LYS A 72 10.37 -0.46 -26.22
C LYS A 72 9.98 0.15 -24.85
N PRO A 73 10.62 1.23 -24.35
CA PRO A 73 10.21 1.83 -23.08
C PRO A 73 8.81 2.46 -23.13
N GLN A 74 8.47 3.09 -24.26
CA GLN A 74 7.13 3.66 -24.47
C GLN A 74 6.08 2.55 -24.46
N LEU A 75 6.30 1.46 -25.21
CA LEU A 75 5.38 0.33 -25.27
C LEU A 75 5.17 -0.31 -23.88
N PHE A 76 6.22 -0.40 -23.07
CA PHE A 76 6.11 -0.89 -21.70
C PHE A 76 5.17 -0.01 -20.84
N LEU A 77 5.32 1.32 -20.90
CA LEU A 77 4.44 2.24 -20.16
C LEU A 77 3.00 2.18 -20.68
N GLU A 78 2.81 2.14 -22.01
CA GLU A 78 1.49 2.00 -22.65
C GLU A 78 0.79 0.72 -22.20
N THR A 79 1.51 -0.41 -22.12
CA THR A 79 0.97 -1.67 -21.61
C THR A 79 0.47 -1.56 -20.18
N ILE A 80 1.21 -0.84 -19.30
CA ILE A 80 0.77 -0.59 -17.92
C ILE A 80 -0.47 0.31 -17.90
N ILE A 81 -0.50 1.35 -18.74
CA ILE A 81 -1.65 2.25 -18.85
C ILE A 81 -2.89 1.48 -19.32
N ASP A 82 -2.76 0.64 -20.32
CA ASP A 82 -3.88 -0.15 -20.84
C ASP A 82 -4.37 -1.19 -19.81
N PHE A 83 -3.45 -1.77 -19.05
CA PHE A 83 -3.80 -2.64 -17.93
C PHE A 83 -4.63 -1.90 -16.88
N VAL A 84 -4.20 -0.70 -16.47
CA VAL A 84 -4.97 0.15 -15.52
C VAL A 84 -6.30 0.58 -16.12
N ARG A 85 -6.33 0.91 -17.42
CA ARG A 85 -7.58 1.26 -18.12
C ARG A 85 -8.57 0.10 -18.09
N GLY A 86 -8.10 -1.14 -18.22
CA GLY A 86 -8.91 -2.35 -18.07
C GLY A 86 -9.51 -2.48 -16.66
N ILE A 87 -8.71 -2.21 -15.61
CA ILE A 87 -9.19 -2.25 -14.21
C ILE A 87 -10.27 -1.17 -13.99
N VAL A 88 -9.98 0.07 -14.39
CA VAL A 88 -10.90 1.20 -14.18
C VAL A 88 -12.19 1.01 -14.99
N GLY A 89 -12.08 0.63 -16.27
CA GLY A 89 -13.25 0.40 -17.13
C GLY A 89 -14.12 -0.77 -16.68
N GLY A 90 -13.56 -1.74 -15.95
CA GLY A 90 -14.33 -2.83 -15.33
C GLY A 90 -15.04 -2.43 -14.03
N ALA A 91 -14.63 -1.32 -13.40
CA ALA A 91 -15.19 -0.87 -12.13
C ALA A 91 -16.06 0.39 -12.25
N ILE A 92 -15.74 1.32 -13.15
CA ILE A 92 -16.36 2.65 -13.25
C ILE A 92 -16.78 2.94 -14.68
N THR A 93 -18.08 3.24 -14.87
CA THR A 93 -18.69 3.56 -16.18
C THR A 93 -18.87 5.08 -16.40
N ASP A 94 -17.97 5.90 -15.88
CA ASP A 94 -18.08 7.37 -15.90
C ASP A 94 -17.43 7.99 -17.13
N PRO A 95 -18.00 9.06 -17.73
CA PRO A 95 -17.36 9.84 -18.78
C PRO A 95 -16.00 10.45 -18.40
N ASN A 96 -15.77 10.71 -17.12
CA ASN A 96 -14.50 11.23 -16.60
C ASN A 96 -13.49 10.12 -16.23
N ALA A 97 -13.55 8.97 -16.89
CA ALA A 97 -12.67 7.82 -16.63
C ALA A 97 -11.16 8.16 -16.63
N GLN A 98 -10.74 9.22 -17.31
CA GLN A 98 -9.33 9.63 -17.39
C GLN A 98 -8.75 10.03 -16.04
N MET A 99 -9.51 10.70 -15.17
CA MET A 99 -9.07 11.05 -13.82
C MET A 99 -8.82 9.79 -12.96
N TYR A 100 -9.74 8.82 -13.04
CA TYR A 100 -9.62 7.55 -12.31
C TYR A 100 -8.48 6.70 -12.84
N GLN A 101 -8.23 6.73 -14.17
CA GLN A 101 -7.09 6.04 -14.78
C GLN A 101 -5.75 6.61 -14.29
N LEU A 102 -5.62 7.93 -14.21
CA LEU A 102 -4.41 8.57 -13.68
C LEU A 102 -4.18 8.21 -12.20
N LEU A 103 -5.24 8.24 -11.39
CA LEU A 103 -5.18 7.84 -10.00
C LEU A 103 -4.78 6.36 -9.85
N GLY A 104 -5.43 5.48 -10.61
CA GLY A 104 -5.13 4.05 -10.62
C GLY A 104 -3.70 3.76 -11.06
N LEU A 105 -3.20 4.45 -12.09
CA LEU A 105 -1.81 4.32 -12.54
C LEU A 105 -0.82 4.75 -11.46
N THR A 106 -1.07 5.89 -10.81
CA THR A 106 -0.20 6.40 -9.74
C THR A 106 -0.16 5.43 -8.56
N LEU A 107 -1.32 4.90 -8.14
CA LEU A 107 -1.41 3.92 -7.06
C LEU A 107 -0.72 2.61 -7.42
N LEU A 108 -0.96 2.09 -8.63
CA LEU A 108 -0.34 0.84 -9.09
C LEU A 108 1.17 0.96 -9.07
N LEU A 109 1.71 2.02 -9.67
CA LEU A 109 3.16 2.23 -9.74
C LEU A 109 3.74 2.43 -8.34
N PHE A 110 3.09 3.22 -7.48
CA PHE A 110 3.59 3.48 -6.14
C PHE A 110 3.64 2.20 -5.30
N VAL A 111 2.54 1.47 -5.21
CA VAL A 111 2.46 0.25 -4.38
C VAL A 111 3.37 -0.85 -4.95
N PHE A 112 3.38 -1.01 -6.27
CA PHE A 112 4.23 -2.01 -6.92
C PHE A 112 5.72 -1.72 -6.69
N VAL A 113 6.17 -0.50 -6.96
CA VAL A 113 7.58 -0.13 -6.80
C VAL A 113 7.99 -0.14 -5.32
N ALA A 114 7.12 0.33 -4.41
CA ALA A 114 7.38 0.28 -2.97
C ALA A 114 7.57 -1.17 -2.48
N ASN A 115 6.73 -2.10 -2.93
CA ASN A 115 6.84 -3.51 -2.59
C ASN A 115 8.10 -4.15 -3.21
N MET A 116 8.42 -3.81 -4.47
CA MET A 116 9.61 -4.30 -5.16
C MET A 116 10.92 -3.79 -4.53
N LEU A 117 10.94 -2.56 -4.03
CA LEU A 117 12.11 -2.01 -3.33
C LEU A 117 12.24 -2.55 -1.90
N GLY A 118 11.14 -2.92 -1.26
CA GLY A 118 11.15 -3.36 0.12
C GLY A 118 11.64 -4.79 0.31
N LEU A 119 11.18 -5.72 -0.52
CA LEU A 119 11.41 -7.14 -0.32
C LEU A 119 12.82 -7.61 -0.75
N PRO A 120 13.36 -7.23 -1.95
CA PRO A 120 14.69 -7.68 -2.38
C PRO A 120 15.84 -6.93 -1.72
N PHE A 121 15.65 -5.66 -1.35
CA PHE A 121 16.70 -4.76 -0.88
C PHE A 121 16.72 -4.59 0.63
N MET A 122 16.22 -5.57 1.41
CA MET A 122 16.39 -5.56 2.86
C MET A 122 17.88 -5.66 3.21
N LEU A 123 18.52 -4.50 3.41
CA LEU A 123 19.90 -4.41 3.84
C LEU A 123 19.94 -4.35 5.38
N ASN A 124 20.03 -5.53 6.00
CA ASN A 124 20.29 -5.67 7.41
C ASN A 124 21.78 -5.95 7.60
N TYR A 125 22.55 -5.03 8.18
CA TYR A 125 23.95 -5.23 8.55
C TYR A 125 24.10 -5.10 10.06
N GLY A 126 24.34 -6.21 10.72
CA GLY A 126 24.40 -6.29 12.19
C GLY A 126 23.02 -6.07 12.84
N GLU A 127 22.95 -5.14 13.78
CA GLU A 127 21.72 -4.76 14.50
C GLU A 127 20.96 -3.59 13.85
N HIS A 128 21.42 -3.08 12.68
CA HIS A 128 20.84 -1.93 12.02
C HIS A 128 20.21 -2.31 10.68
N SER A 129 18.94 -1.98 10.48
CA SER A 129 18.26 -2.03 9.19
C SER A 129 18.43 -0.67 8.51
N TYR A 130 19.20 -0.65 7.42
CA TYR A 130 19.49 0.58 6.67
C TYR A 130 18.42 0.90 5.63
N TRP A 131 17.67 -0.10 5.20
CA TRP A 131 16.63 0.06 4.20
C TRP A 131 15.38 -0.74 4.56
N ARG A 132 14.24 -0.06 4.62
CA ARG A 132 12.93 -0.66 4.89
C ARG A 132 11.90 -0.13 3.90
N SER A 133 10.98 -0.99 3.44
CA SER A 133 9.91 -0.58 2.56
C SER A 133 9.02 0.51 3.21
N PRO A 134 8.55 1.52 2.46
CA PRO A 134 7.52 2.43 2.95
C PRO A 134 6.26 1.69 3.43
N THR A 135 5.90 0.62 2.73
CA THR A 135 4.72 -0.22 3.03
C THR A 135 4.93 -1.20 4.20
N ALA A 136 6.13 -1.26 4.77
CA ALA A 136 6.41 -1.98 6.01
C ALA A 136 6.00 -1.18 7.28
N ASP A 137 5.60 0.09 7.12
CA ASP A 137 5.10 0.92 8.22
C ASP A 137 3.55 0.92 8.20
N PRO A 138 2.89 0.46 9.29
CA PRO A 138 1.43 0.41 9.36
C PRO A 138 0.78 1.79 9.25
N ILE A 139 1.47 2.86 9.70
CA ILE A 139 0.97 4.22 9.65
C ILE A 139 0.90 4.69 8.19
N VAL A 140 1.91 4.39 7.38
CA VAL A 140 1.93 4.73 5.95
C VAL A 140 0.82 4.00 5.20
N CYS A 141 0.65 2.69 5.45
CA CYS A 141 -0.41 1.91 4.81
C CYS A 141 -1.81 2.39 5.22
N LEU A 142 -2.01 2.72 6.50
CA LEU A 142 -3.27 3.22 7.01
C LEU A 142 -3.58 4.62 6.46
N SER A 143 -2.59 5.52 6.42
CA SER A 143 -2.78 6.86 5.86
C SER A 143 -3.10 6.83 4.37
N MET A 144 -2.46 5.93 3.61
CA MET A 144 -2.73 5.75 2.19
C MET A 144 -4.14 5.18 1.94
N ALA A 145 -4.55 4.15 2.69
CA ALA A 145 -5.89 3.60 2.60
C ALA A 145 -6.96 4.64 3.01
N ALA A 146 -6.74 5.36 4.11
CA ALA A 146 -7.63 6.41 4.56
C ALA A 146 -7.76 7.55 3.54
N LEU A 147 -6.64 7.96 2.92
CA LEU A 147 -6.64 8.96 1.85
C LEU A 147 -7.51 8.52 0.67
N MET A 148 -7.41 7.24 0.24
CA MET A 148 -8.20 6.72 -0.87
C MET A 148 -9.70 6.67 -0.54
N ILE A 149 -10.06 6.24 0.66
CA ILE A 149 -11.46 6.24 1.11
C ILE A 149 -12.01 7.68 1.24
N LEU A 150 -11.23 8.61 1.80
CA LEU A 150 -11.62 10.03 1.87
C LEU A 150 -11.80 10.63 0.48
N LEU A 151 -10.91 10.31 -0.46
CA LEU A 151 -11.03 10.76 -1.85
C LEU A 151 -12.28 10.18 -2.52
N SER A 152 -12.63 8.92 -2.27
CA SER A 152 -13.86 8.32 -2.78
C SER A 152 -15.11 9.02 -2.24
N HIS A 153 -15.10 9.41 -0.94
CA HIS A 153 -16.19 10.21 -0.36
C HIS A 153 -16.28 11.60 -0.98
N TYR A 154 -15.14 12.26 -1.17
CA TYR A 154 -15.09 13.59 -1.78
C TYR A 154 -15.71 13.57 -3.19
N ILE A 155 -15.29 12.63 -4.04
CA ILE A 155 -15.81 12.48 -5.40
C ILE A 155 -17.31 12.12 -5.39
N GLY A 156 -17.74 11.26 -4.47
CA GLY A 156 -19.17 10.93 -4.30
C GLY A 156 -20.02 12.15 -3.93
N VAL A 157 -19.50 13.00 -3.04
CA VAL A 157 -20.17 14.27 -2.65
C VAL A 157 -20.18 15.27 -3.80
N GLU A 158 -19.09 15.39 -4.56
CA GLU A 158 -18.99 16.27 -5.71
C GLU A 158 -20.02 15.92 -6.80
N LYS A 159 -20.24 14.63 -7.06
CA LYS A 159 -21.18 14.17 -8.10
C LYS A 159 -22.64 14.22 -7.69
N GLN A 160 -22.96 13.83 -6.45
CA GLN A 160 -24.33 13.68 -5.99
C GLN A 160 -24.83 14.89 -5.17
N GLY A 161 -23.91 15.81 -4.82
CA GLY A 161 -24.15 16.84 -3.82
C GLY A 161 -24.24 16.27 -2.41
N PHE A 162 -23.95 17.08 -1.39
CA PHE A 162 -23.86 16.62 0.00
C PHE A 162 -25.13 15.94 0.52
N LYS A 163 -26.32 16.52 0.21
CA LYS A 163 -27.60 15.94 0.63
C LYS A 163 -27.91 14.64 -0.12
N GLY A 164 -27.69 14.61 -1.44
CA GLY A 164 -27.91 13.43 -2.27
C GLY A 164 -27.03 12.28 -1.83
N TYR A 165 -25.75 12.54 -1.60
CA TYR A 165 -24.80 11.56 -1.12
C TYR A 165 -25.18 10.93 0.23
N LEU A 166 -25.60 11.76 1.22
CA LEU A 166 -26.03 11.24 2.52
C LEU A 166 -27.32 10.41 2.43
N ILE A 167 -28.30 10.85 1.62
CA ILE A 167 -29.56 10.14 1.48
C ILE A 167 -29.36 8.84 0.69
N ASN A 168 -28.73 8.89 -0.45
CA ASN A 168 -28.55 7.73 -1.32
C ASN A 168 -27.50 6.75 -0.76
N GLY A 169 -26.38 7.27 -0.26
CA GLY A 169 -25.29 6.46 0.26
C GLY A 169 -25.61 5.77 1.58
N TYR A 170 -26.31 6.43 2.50
CA TYR A 170 -26.46 5.92 3.87
C TYR A 170 -27.90 5.57 4.27
N THR A 171 -28.93 6.17 3.62
CA THR A 171 -30.33 6.03 4.05
C THR A 171 -31.09 4.99 3.24
N LYS A 172 -30.67 4.70 2.02
CA LYS A 172 -31.31 3.66 1.18
C LYS A 172 -30.68 2.28 1.46
N PRO A 173 -31.44 1.19 1.43
CA PRO A 173 -32.88 1.09 1.32
C PRO A 173 -33.64 1.41 2.61
N MET A 174 -32.99 1.32 3.78
CA MET A 174 -33.63 1.59 5.09
C MET A 174 -32.70 2.37 6.01
N LYS A 175 -33.27 3.33 6.77
CA LYS A 175 -32.50 4.15 7.75
C LYS A 175 -31.79 3.30 8.83
N ALA A 176 -32.28 2.11 9.11
CA ALA A 176 -31.66 1.18 10.06
C ALA A 176 -30.28 0.67 9.59
N MET A 177 -29.92 0.79 8.31
CA MET A 177 -28.65 0.34 7.76
C MET A 177 -27.50 1.35 7.94
N ILE A 178 -27.78 2.57 8.41
CA ILE A 178 -26.74 3.58 8.64
C ILE A 178 -25.57 3.07 9.49
N PRO A 179 -25.79 2.47 10.68
CA PRO A 179 -24.68 1.99 11.50
C PRO A 179 -23.88 0.88 10.82
N LEU A 180 -24.54 0.02 10.03
CA LEU A 180 -23.88 -1.05 9.28
C LEU A 180 -22.95 -0.47 8.21
N LYS A 181 -23.42 0.51 7.44
CA LYS A 181 -22.60 1.17 6.40
C LYS A 181 -21.40 1.92 6.98
N ILE A 182 -21.53 2.54 8.14
CA ILE A 182 -20.42 3.19 8.83
C ILE A 182 -19.37 2.15 9.26
N ILE A 183 -19.80 1.01 9.79
CA ILE A 183 -18.91 -0.08 10.17
C ILE A 183 -18.22 -0.66 8.93
N GLU A 184 -18.94 -0.83 7.84
CA GLU A 184 -18.42 -1.33 6.58
C GLU A 184 -17.31 -0.41 6.02
N GLU A 185 -17.54 0.90 5.94
CA GLU A 185 -16.55 1.90 5.50
C GLU A 185 -15.25 1.82 6.31
N PHE A 186 -15.43 1.71 7.61
CA PHE A 186 -14.32 1.60 8.55
C PHE A 186 -13.55 0.30 8.38
N THR A 187 -14.27 -0.82 8.23
CA THR A 187 -13.69 -2.13 7.99
C THR A 187 -12.94 -2.18 6.66
N ASN A 188 -13.49 -1.57 5.61
CA ASN A 188 -12.87 -1.48 4.30
C ASN A 188 -11.51 -0.76 4.37
N THR A 189 -11.46 0.39 5.05
CA THR A 189 -10.22 1.15 5.25
C THR A 189 -9.15 0.32 5.95
N ILE A 190 -9.51 -0.35 7.05
CA ILE A 190 -8.57 -1.16 7.83
C ILE A 190 -8.11 -2.38 7.03
N THR A 191 -9.04 -3.08 6.41
CA THR A 191 -8.73 -4.29 5.64
C THR A 191 -7.77 -3.97 4.49
N LEU A 192 -7.96 -2.84 3.80
CA LEU A 192 -7.09 -2.38 2.73
C LEU A 192 -5.69 -2.06 3.26
N ALA A 193 -5.59 -1.35 4.39
CA ALA A 193 -4.32 -1.01 5.02
C ALA A 193 -3.58 -2.23 5.56
N LEU A 194 -4.27 -3.09 6.32
CA LEU A 194 -3.68 -4.28 6.93
C LEU A 194 -3.24 -5.33 5.89
N ARG A 195 -3.95 -5.42 4.77
CA ARG A 195 -3.56 -6.33 3.68
C ARG A 195 -2.22 -5.92 3.08
N LEU A 196 -2.01 -4.61 2.87
CA LEU A 196 -0.76 -4.10 2.33
C LEU A 196 0.39 -4.27 3.35
N TYR A 197 0.18 -3.79 4.58
CA TYR A 197 1.15 -3.90 5.67
C TYR A 197 1.49 -5.36 6.02
N GLY A 198 0.45 -6.20 6.20
CA GLY A 198 0.61 -7.58 6.64
C GLY A 198 1.43 -8.44 5.69
N ASN A 199 1.27 -8.23 4.38
CA ASN A 199 2.06 -8.93 3.37
C ASN A 199 3.56 -8.63 3.50
N ILE A 200 3.91 -7.34 3.59
CA ILE A 200 5.32 -6.94 3.71
C ILE A 200 5.90 -7.36 5.06
N PHE A 201 5.18 -7.13 6.15
CA PHE A 201 5.60 -7.52 7.50
C PHE A 201 5.83 -9.03 7.63
N ALA A 202 4.90 -9.85 7.13
CA ALA A 202 5.05 -11.29 7.13
C ALA A 202 6.28 -11.74 6.30
N GLY A 203 6.50 -11.10 5.15
CA GLY A 203 7.67 -11.32 4.31
C GLY A 203 8.97 -11.02 5.05
N GLU A 204 9.06 -9.86 5.72
CA GLU A 204 10.23 -9.45 6.51
C GLU A 204 10.54 -10.42 7.65
N VAL A 205 9.51 -10.79 8.43
CA VAL A 205 9.68 -11.70 9.57
C VAL A 205 10.16 -13.06 9.11
N LEU A 206 9.60 -13.60 8.03
CA LEU A 206 9.95 -14.93 7.54
C LEU A 206 11.34 -14.97 6.92
N LEU A 207 11.74 -13.93 6.18
CA LEU A 207 13.12 -13.79 5.70
C LEU A 207 14.13 -13.76 6.85
N GLY A 208 13.80 -13.05 7.93
CA GLY A 208 14.64 -13.03 9.14
C GLY A 208 14.75 -14.41 9.81
N LEU A 209 13.66 -15.17 9.89
CA LEU A 209 13.66 -16.51 10.45
C LEU A 209 14.48 -17.51 9.58
N ILE A 210 14.33 -17.43 8.26
CA ILE A 210 15.10 -18.26 7.31
C ILE A 210 16.60 -17.95 7.42
N ALA A 211 16.97 -16.67 7.51
CA ALA A 211 18.37 -16.25 7.67
C ALA A 211 18.97 -16.78 8.98
N ASN A 212 18.24 -16.71 10.09
CA ASN A 212 18.64 -17.27 11.37
C ASN A 212 18.78 -18.80 11.31
N LEU A 213 17.86 -19.49 10.65
CA LEU A 213 17.92 -20.93 10.46
C LEU A 213 19.16 -21.34 9.64
N ALA A 214 19.44 -20.61 8.55
CA ALA A 214 20.60 -20.85 7.70
C ALA A 214 21.94 -20.74 8.44
N THR A 215 22.01 -19.89 9.48
CA THR A 215 23.24 -19.66 10.27
C THR A 215 23.35 -20.53 11.52
N SER A 216 22.28 -21.25 11.93
CA SER A 216 22.19 -21.92 13.24
C SER A 216 23.03 -23.22 13.38
N ALA A 217 23.23 -23.99 12.30
CA ALA A 217 23.88 -25.29 12.33
C ALA A 217 25.16 -25.43 11.47
N GLY A 218 25.80 -24.30 11.12
CA GLY A 218 27.09 -24.25 10.43
C GLY A 218 27.01 -24.48 8.92
N LEU A 219 28.12 -24.91 8.32
CA LEU A 219 28.33 -24.99 6.87
C LEU A 219 27.31 -25.87 6.11
N VAL A 220 26.68 -26.85 6.77
CA VAL A 220 25.75 -27.80 6.13
C VAL A 220 24.37 -27.17 5.87
N THR A 221 23.94 -26.26 6.73
CA THR A 221 22.62 -25.59 6.61
C THR A 221 22.62 -24.39 5.66
N TRP A 222 23.78 -23.84 5.33
CA TRP A 222 23.89 -22.69 4.43
C TRP A 222 23.26 -22.92 3.04
N PRO A 223 23.59 -24.00 2.30
CA PRO A 223 23.02 -24.20 0.96
C PRO A 223 21.49 -24.35 1.00
N VAL A 224 20.97 -25.05 2.01
CA VAL A 224 19.53 -25.24 2.18
C VAL A 224 18.84 -23.92 2.53
N GLY A 225 19.44 -23.13 3.42
CA GLY A 225 18.93 -21.82 3.78
C GLY A 225 18.88 -20.85 2.61
N ILE A 226 19.92 -20.82 1.77
CA ILE A 226 19.95 -19.98 0.56
C ILE A 226 18.86 -20.42 -0.43
N LEU A 227 18.67 -21.72 -0.66
CA LEU A 227 17.63 -22.21 -1.56
C LEU A 227 16.24 -21.82 -1.09
N ILE A 228 15.94 -22.02 0.20
CA ILE A 228 14.66 -21.62 0.80
C ILE A 228 14.46 -20.11 0.72
N GLN A 229 15.51 -19.33 0.93
CA GLN A 229 15.46 -17.87 0.86
C GLN A 229 15.14 -17.38 -0.55
N ILE A 230 15.74 -17.96 -1.60
CA ILE A 230 15.45 -17.62 -3.00
C ILE A 230 13.98 -17.93 -3.34
N ILE A 231 13.48 -19.11 -2.95
CA ILE A 231 12.09 -19.51 -3.20
C ILE A 231 11.14 -18.55 -2.49
N TRP A 232 11.41 -18.25 -1.20
CA TRP A 232 10.59 -17.31 -0.43
C TRP A 232 10.62 -15.90 -0.99
N GLN A 233 11.78 -15.44 -1.45
CA GLN A 233 11.93 -14.13 -2.09
C GLN A 233 11.09 -14.03 -3.37
N GLY A 234 11.15 -15.06 -4.23
CA GLY A 234 10.32 -15.12 -5.43
C GLY A 234 8.83 -15.12 -5.13
N PHE A 235 8.41 -15.88 -4.12
CA PHE A 235 7.02 -15.89 -3.65
C PHE A 235 6.58 -14.52 -3.12
N SER A 236 7.42 -13.86 -2.32
CA SER A 236 7.13 -12.54 -1.77
C SER A 236 7.01 -11.46 -2.85
N LEU A 237 7.84 -11.51 -3.89
CA LEU A 237 7.74 -10.62 -5.06
C LEU A 237 6.42 -10.84 -5.82
N PHE A 238 6.03 -12.09 -6.02
CA PHE A 238 4.77 -12.44 -6.66
C PHE A 238 3.57 -11.92 -5.87
N VAL A 239 3.53 -12.17 -4.56
CA VAL A 239 2.44 -11.70 -3.70
C VAL A 239 2.42 -10.17 -3.62
N GLY A 240 3.60 -9.51 -3.56
CA GLY A 240 3.72 -8.05 -3.60
C GLY A 240 3.18 -7.42 -4.89
N SER A 241 3.36 -8.11 -6.03
CA SER A 241 2.80 -7.69 -7.33
C SER A 241 1.28 -7.80 -7.36
N ILE A 242 0.75 -8.95 -6.94
CA ILE A 242 -0.70 -9.16 -6.82
C ILE A 242 -1.32 -8.17 -5.85
N GLN A 243 -0.62 -7.85 -4.77
CA GLN A 243 -1.11 -6.89 -3.77
C GLN A 243 -1.30 -5.48 -4.36
N ALA A 244 -0.38 -5.03 -5.23
CA ALA A 244 -0.52 -3.75 -5.93
C ALA A 244 -1.78 -3.75 -6.83
N TYR A 245 -2.01 -4.82 -7.57
CA TYR A 245 -3.20 -5.00 -8.39
C TYR A 245 -4.49 -4.97 -7.55
N ILE A 246 -4.54 -5.77 -6.47
CA ILE A 246 -5.73 -5.85 -5.60
C ILE A 246 -6.01 -4.49 -4.94
N PHE A 247 -4.96 -3.76 -4.51
CA PHE A 247 -5.13 -2.45 -3.89
C PHE A 247 -5.82 -1.46 -4.84
N VAL A 248 -5.37 -1.38 -6.09
CA VAL A 248 -5.97 -0.50 -7.11
C VAL A 248 -7.39 -0.94 -7.43
N THR A 249 -7.60 -2.23 -7.69
CA THR A 249 -8.92 -2.77 -8.04
C THR A 249 -9.95 -2.47 -6.94
N LEU A 250 -9.62 -2.73 -5.67
CA LEU A 250 -10.53 -2.44 -4.56
C LEU A 250 -10.77 -0.94 -4.39
N THR A 251 -9.75 -0.10 -4.57
CA THR A 251 -9.92 1.36 -4.54
C THR A 251 -10.90 1.82 -5.62
N MET A 252 -10.79 1.28 -6.84
CA MET A 252 -11.72 1.62 -7.93
C MET A 252 -13.14 1.11 -7.66
N VAL A 253 -13.29 -0.08 -7.11
CA VAL A 253 -14.60 -0.62 -6.69
C VAL A 253 -15.23 0.24 -5.59
N TYR A 254 -14.47 0.68 -4.58
CA TYR A 254 -14.99 1.58 -3.54
C TYR A 254 -15.39 2.94 -4.11
N MET A 255 -14.66 3.44 -5.10
CA MET A 255 -15.05 4.67 -5.82
C MET A 255 -16.31 4.47 -6.66
N SER A 256 -16.44 3.37 -7.39
CA SER A 256 -17.60 3.03 -8.20
C SER A 256 -18.88 3.07 -7.34
N HIS A 257 -18.89 2.39 -6.21
CA HIS A 257 -20.02 2.38 -5.27
C HIS A 257 -20.42 3.77 -4.77
N LYS A 258 -19.51 4.77 -4.81
CA LYS A 258 -19.81 6.14 -4.39
C LYS A 258 -20.21 7.06 -5.55
N VAL A 259 -19.76 6.73 -6.75
CA VAL A 259 -19.97 7.54 -7.97
C VAL A 259 -21.21 7.10 -8.73
N GLU A 260 -21.44 5.81 -8.82
CA GLU A 260 -22.63 5.26 -9.46
C GLU A 260 -23.81 5.34 -8.50
N THR A 261 -24.74 6.24 -8.78
CA THR A 261 -26.07 6.19 -8.22
C THR A 261 -26.79 5.01 -8.86
N GLU A 262 -27.28 4.06 -8.04
CA GLU A 262 -28.25 3.10 -8.50
C GLU A 262 -29.43 3.89 -9.11
N HIS A 263 -29.48 3.93 -10.43
CA HIS A 263 -30.66 4.36 -11.17
C HIS A 263 -31.69 3.24 -11.09
N GLU A 264 -32.46 3.23 -10.01
CA GLU A 264 -33.79 2.65 -9.96
C GLU A 264 -34.86 3.72 -9.78
#